data_c904030308a09e08fabea5e0aee09b80
#
_entry.id   c904030308a09e08fabea5e0aee09b80
#
_cell.length_a   1.000
_cell.length_b   1.000
_cell.length_c   1.000
_cell.angle_alpha   90.00
_cell.angle_beta   90.00
_cell.angle_gamma   90.00
#
_symmetry.space_group_name_H-M   'P 1'
#
loop_
_entity.id
_entity.type
_entity.pdbx_description
1 polymer ?
#
loop_
_entity_poly.entity_id
_entity_poly.type
_entity_poly.pdbx_seq_one_letter_code
_entity_poly.pdbx_strand_id
1 'polypeptide(L)'
;RDFCLSRGLGDVYKRQTVDNVRTALSAFNRLISDTQKKVFSKIFNTLETGLSKLGDSTSNQTKAIRDLIQLIKDIPTDGRQDYDVLGFIYEYLISNFAANAGKKAGEFYTPHEVSQLMSEIVANHLKDREKIEIYDPTSGSGSLLITIGKSAAKYLKNKDGIMYYAQELKENTYNLTRMNLVMRGINPANIFTRCGDTLEQDWPMYDDVTQTYNPLYLDAVVSNPPYSQHWDPSHKETDPRYRYGMAPKGKADYAFLLHDLYHVKPDGIMTIVLPHGVLFRGDAVGGADGLGEGEGRIRRNLIENNNIEAIIGLPANIFYGTGIPTIIMVLRQKREASDVLFIDASKGFTKVGKTNKLIASDIKKIVDAIAARPESIEKFARLVSKEEIRHNGYNLNLS
;
A
#
# COMPACT_ATOMS: atom_id res chain seq x y z
N ARG A 1 20.03 25.56 6.08
CA ARG A 1 20.49 26.80 5.41
C ARG A 1 19.29 27.35 4.70
N ASP A 2 18.60 28.28 5.38
CA ASP A 2 17.47 29.07 4.89
C ASP A 2 17.97 30.01 3.78
N PHE A 3 18.07 29.48 2.58
CA PHE A 3 18.53 30.29 1.47
C PHE A 3 17.36 30.65 0.57
N CYS A 4 16.94 31.91 0.65
CA CYS A 4 16.22 32.67 -0.38
C CYS A 4 14.75 32.41 -0.64
N LEU A 5 13.98 31.80 0.24
CA LEU A 5 12.53 31.76 0.05
C LEU A 5 11.82 33.07 0.46
N SER A 6 12.35 33.85 1.39
CA SER A 6 11.66 35.06 1.92
C SER A 6 11.76 36.32 1.05
N ARG A 7 12.80 36.50 0.23
CA ARG A 7 12.92 37.63 -0.67
C ARG A 7 12.36 37.43 -2.06
N GLY A 8 12.31 36.16 -2.53
CA GLY A 8 11.75 35.81 -3.85
C GLY A 8 10.22 35.72 -3.87
N LEU A 9 9.58 35.39 -2.77
CA LEU A 9 8.13 35.21 -2.70
C LEU A 9 7.32 36.49 -2.97
N GLY A 10 7.79 37.65 -2.54
CA GLY A 10 7.10 38.91 -2.79
C GLY A 10 7.06 39.32 -4.27
N ASP A 11 8.12 39.05 -5.02
CA ASP A 11 8.19 39.30 -6.47
C ASP A 11 7.54 38.22 -7.30
N VAL A 12 7.55 36.96 -6.85
CA VAL A 12 6.84 35.83 -7.46
C VAL A 12 5.33 36.08 -7.44
N TYR A 13 4.78 36.65 -6.39
CA TYR A 13 3.35 36.99 -6.30
C TYR A 13 2.89 38.00 -7.36
N LYS A 14 3.73 38.96 -7.70
CA LYS A 14 3.40 39.98 -8.73
C LYS A 14 3.52 39.43 -10.15
N ARG A 15 4.24 38.31 -10.35
CA ARG A 15 4.54 37.73 -11.68
C ARG A 15 4.14 36.25 -11.83
N GLN A 16 3.15 35.79 -11.09
CA GLN A 16 2.62 34.44 -11.23
C GLN A 16 1.85 34.31 -12.55
N THR A 17 2.57 34.13 -13.64
CA THR A 17 2.01 33.78 -14.94
C THR A 17 2.20 32.28 -15.18
N VAL A 18 1.39 31.69 -16.05
CA VAL A 18 1.54 30.30 -16.46
C VAL A 18 2.95 30.02 -17.01
N ASP A 19 3.54 30.97 -17.73
CA ASP A 19 4.88 30.83 -18.33
C ASP A 19 5.99 30.84 -17.27
N ASN A 20 5.85 31.66 -16.23
CA ASN A 20 6.80 31.65 -15.13
C ASN A 20 6.74 30.36 -14.32
N VAL A 21 5.54 29.79 -14.10
CA VAL A 21 5.38 28.49 -13.46
C VAL A 21 6.01 27.39 -14.31
N ARG A 22 5.74 27.38 -15.61
CA ARG A 22 6.38 26.44 -16.56
C ARG A 22 7.90 26.54 -16.54
N THR A 23 8.43 27.76 -16.57
CA THR A 23 9.88 28.01 -16.50
C THR A 23 10.47 27.50 -15.18
N ALA A 24 9.78 27.70 -14.06
CA ALA A 24 10.23 27.22 -12.75
C ALA A 24 10.25 25.67 -12.68
N LEU A 25 9.22 24.97 -13.21
CA LEU A 25 9.17 23.52 -13.28
C LEU A 25 10.29 22.95 -14.15
N SER A 26 10.51 23.55 -15.34
CA SER A 26 11.60 23.15 -16.24
C SER A 26 12.97 23.40 -15.64
N ALA A 27 13.16 24.51 -14.92
CA ALA A 27 14.41 24.81 -14.23
C ALA A 27 14.67 23.83 -13.09
N PHE A 28 13.65 23.43 -12.32
CA PHE A 28 13.75 22.41 -11.29
C PHE A 28 14.27 21.10 -11.88
N ASN A 29 13.63 20.58 -12.94
CA ASN A 29 14.03 19.35 -13.60
C ASN A 29 15.49 19.35 -14.08
N ARG A 30 16.00 20.53 -14.48
CA ARG A 30 17.38 20.69 -14.98
C ARG A 30 18.40 20.79 -13.86
N LEU A 31 18.04 21.38 -12.72
CA LEU A 31 18.96 21.76 -11.63
C LEU A 31 19.04 20.75 -10.48
N ILE A 32 18.17 19.73 -10.46
CA ILE A 32 18.23 18.69 -9.44
C ILE A 32 19.56 17.92 -9.50
N SER A 33 20.15 17.64 -8.35
CA SER A 33 21.38 16.84 -8.25
C SER A 33 21.16 15.39 -8.69
N ASP A 34 22.23 14.71 -9.09
CA ASP A 34 22.14 13.31 -9.55
C ASP A 34 21.60 12.37 -8.46
N THR A 35 21.93 12.61 -7.20
CA THR A 35 21.40 11.85 -6.07
C THR A 35 19.90 12.00 -5.87
N GLN A 36 19.35 13.13 -6.29
CA GLN A 36 17.91 13.44 -6.19
C GLN A 36 17.14 13.09 -7.46
N LYS A 37 17.82 12.94 -8.60
CA LYS A 37 17.16 12.59 -9.88
C LYS A 37 16.29 11.35 -9.78
N LYS A 38 16.74 10.33 -9.08
CA LYS A 38 15.98 9.08 -8.92
C LYS A 38 14.57 9.30 -8.30
N VAL A 39 14.42 10.33 -7.46
CA VAL A 39 13.14 10.66 -6.81
C VAL A 39 12.39 11.76 -7.53
N PHE A 40 13.07 12.77 -8.06
CA PHE A 40 12.45 13.97 -8.60
C PHE A 40 12.39 14.01 -10.14
N SER A 41 13.10 13.12 -10.86
CA SER A 41 13.08 13.14 -12.32
C SER A 41 11.65 12.99 -12.85
N LYS A 42 11.27 13.88 -13.78
CA LYS A 42 9.96 13.91 -14.45
C LYS A 42 8.74 14.07 -13.55
N ILE A 43 8.93 14.39 -12.26
CA ILE A 43 7.84 14.44 -11.27
C ILE A 43 6.77 15.49 -11.65
N PHE A 44 7.19 16.58 -12.27
CA PHE A 44 6.32 17.68 -12.66
C PHE A 44 5.83 17.62 -14.12
N ASN A 45 6.18 16.59 -14.89
CA ASN A 45 5.78 16.53 -16.30
C ASN A 45 4.26 16.59 -16.49
N THR A 46 3.50 15.87 -15.65
CA THR A 46 2.04 15.89 -15.71
C THR A 46 1.48 17.26 -15.35
N LEU A 47 2.08 17.95 -14.37
CA LEU A 47 1.67 19.30 -14.01
C LEU A 47 1.97 20.25 -15.16
N GLU A 48 3.18 20.19 -15.72
CA GLU A 48 3.61 21.03 -16.85
C GLU A 48 2.69 20.87 -18.06
N THR A 49 2.38 19.64 -18.46
CA THR A 49 1.43 19.36 -19.54
C THR A 49 -0.01 19.73 -19.20
N GLY A 50 -0.40 19.63 -17.93
CA GLY A 50 -1.72 20.01 -17.43
C GLY A 50 -1.99 21.51 -17.43
N LEU A 51 -0.94 22.36 -17.41
CA LEU A 51 -1.10 23.82 -17.39
C LEU A 51 -1.91 24.34 -18.59
N SER A 52 -1.78 23.72 -19.75
CA SER A 52 -2.53 24.08 -20.95
C SER A 52 -4.04 23.81 -20.86
N LYS A 53 -4.45 22.94 -19.94
CA LYS A 53 -5.87 22.55 -19.73
C LYS A 53 -6.60 23.48 -18.76
N LEU A 54 -5.92 24.43 -18.14
CA LEU A 54 -6.49 25.33 -17.13
C LEU A 54 -7.33 26.48 -17.73
N GLY A 55 -7.39 26.60 -19.05
CA GLY A 55 -8.20 27.59 -19.75
C GLY A 55 -7.77 27.79 -21.20
N ASP A 56 -8.63 28.43 -21.97
CA ASP A 56 -8.49 28.60 -23.42
C ASP A 56 -7.49 29.70 -23.82
N SER A 57 -7.02 30.49 -22.87
CA SER A 57 -6.06 31.56 -23.09
C SER A 57 -5.02 31.64 -21.95
N THR A 58 -3.84 32.18 -22.24
CA THR A 58 -2.78 32.43 -21.26
C THR A 58 -3.28 33.26 -20.07
N SER A 59 -4.22 34.19 -20.29
CA SER A 59 -4.83 34.99 -19.23
C SER A 59 -5.66 34.12 -18.29
N ASN A 60 -6.53 33.26 -18.82
CA ASN A 60 -7.39 32.33 -18.06
C ASN A 60 -6.55 31.29 -17.33
N GLN A 61 -5.53 30.73 -17.95
CA GLN A 61 -4.58 29.79 -17.33
C GLN A 61 -3.84 30.47 -16.17
N THR A 62 -3.38 31.70 -16.36
CA THR A 62 -2.69 32.49 -15.32
C THR A 62 -3.60 32.78 -14.15
N LYS A 63 -4.87 33.14 -14.40
CA LYS A 63 -5.88 33.34 -13.35
C LYS A 63 -6.09 32.04 -12.55
N ALA A 64 -6.35 30.93 -13.23
CA ALA A 64 -6.58 29.64 -12.58
C ALA A 64 -5.38 29.19 -11.71
N ILE A 65 -4.14 29.42 -12.18
CA ILE A 65 -2.93 29.14 -11.39
C ILE A 65 -2.85 30.01 -10.15
N ARG A 66 -3.12 31.30 -10.26
CA ARG A 66 -3.12 32.22 -9.12
C ARG A 66 -4.16 31.82 -8.07
N ASP A 67 -5.36 31.52 -8.53
CA ASP A 67 -6.45 31.07 -7.67
C ASP A 67 -6.09 29.78 -6.95
N LEU A 68 -5.49 28.79 -7.67
CA LEU A 68 -4.99 27.56 -7.10
C LEU A 68 -3.89 27.78 -6.05
N ILE A 69 -2.86 28.60 -6.37
CA ILE A 69 -1.78 28.93 -5.44
C ILE A 69 -2.35 29.60 -4.18
N GLN A 70 -3.32 30.48 -4.34
CA GLN A 70 -3.96 31.15 -3.20
C GLN A 70 -4.71 30.15 -2.30
N LEU A 71 -5.40 29.15 -2.89
CA LEU A 71 -6.10 28.10 -2.15
C LEU A 71 -5.14 27.20 -1.36
N ILE A 72 -4.01 26.82 -1.95
CA ILE A 72 -3.06 25.89 -1.29
C ILE A 72 -2.07 26.59 -0.36
N LYS A 73 -1.90 27.91 -0.47
CA LYS A 73 -0.94 28.68 0.31
C LYS A 73 -1.12 28.54 1.83
N ASP A 74 -2.36 28.48 2.27
CA ASP A 74 -2.72 28.45 3.68
C ASP A 74 -2.78 27.01 4.24
N ILE A 75 -2.51 25.99 3.39
CA ILE A 75 -2.41 24.60 3.82
C ILE A 75 -1.08 24.42 4.55
N PRO A 76 -1.10 24.00 5.83
CA PRO A 76 0.12 23.79 6.58
C PRO A 76 0.86 22.54 6.06
N THR A 77 1.95 22.77 5.32
CA THR A 77 2.77 21.67 4.74
C THR A 77 4.17 21.59 5.36
N ASP A 78 4.41 22.36 6.42
CA ASP A 78 5.71 22.49 7.07
C ASP A 78 6.09 21.34 8.03
N GLY A 79 5.24 20.32 8.14
CA GLY A 79 5.49 19.14 8.97
C GLY A 79 5.39 19.36 10.47
N ARG A 80 4.92 20.54 10.93
CA ARG A 80 4.77 20.86 12.36
C ARG A 80 3.52 20.26 13.00
N GLN A 81 2.62 19.73 12.18
CA GLN A 81 1.39 19.08 12.65
C GLN A 81 1.68 17.63 13.04
N ASP A 82 1.05 17.17 14.12
CA ASP A 82 1.14 15.78 14.62
C ASP A 82 0.44 14.76 13.70
N TYR A 83 -0.26 15.22 12.67
CA TYR A 83 -1.00 14.37 11.73
C TYR A 83 -0.59 14.63 10.28
N ASP A 84 -0.88 13.65 9.42
CA ASP A 84 -0.59 13.68 8.00
C ASP A 84 -1.58 14.55 7.22
N VAL A 85 -1.32 15.88 7.17
CA VAL A 85 -2.17 16.83 6.45
C VAL A 85 -2.28 16.49 4.96
N LEU A 86 -1.17 16.16 4.30
CA LEU A 86 -1.18 15.85 2.86
C LEU A 86 -1.88 14.53 2.56
N GLY A 87 -1.67 13.50 3.38
CA GLY A 87 -2.41 12.26 3.28
C GLY A 87 -3.90 12.48 3.51
N PHE A 88 -4.27 13.30 4.49
CA PHE A 88 -5.67 13.65 4.77
C PHE A 88 -6.32 14.39 3.59
N ILE A 89 -5.64 15.39 3.01
CA ILE A 89 -6.13 16.09 1.81
C ILE A 89 -6.30 15.14 0.65
N TYR A 90 -5.35 14.25 0.44
CA TYR A 90 -5.42 13.24 -0.61
C TYR A 90 -6.61 12.30 -0.39
N GLU A 91 -6.79 11.80 0.82
CA GLU A 91 -7.94 10.97 1.20
C GLU A 91 -9.28 11.70 0.94
N TYR A 92 -9.36 12.96 1.36
CA TYR A 92 -10.53 13.80 1.12
C TYR A 92 -10.83 13.99 -0.37
N LEU A 93 -9.82 14.28 -1.18
CA LEU A 93 -9.98 14.44 -2.62
C LEU A 93 -10.44 13.12 -3.29
N ILE A 94 -9.81 12.00 -2.94
CA ILE A 94 -10.22 10.69 -3.48
C ILE A 94 -11.65 10.33 -3.06
N SER A 95 -12.03 10.56 -1.81
CA SER A 95 -13.40 10.29 -1.34
C SER A 95 -14.43 11.07 -2.15
N ASN A 96 -14.14 12.34 -2.48
CA ASN A 96 -15.01 13.17 -3.32
C ASN A 96 -15.01 12.74 -4.79
N PHE A 97 -13.84 12.39 -5.35
CA PHE A 97 -13.76 11.91 -6.74
C PHE A 97 -14.40 10.53 -6.89
N ALA A 98 -14.21 9.61 -5.94
CA ALA A 98 -14.85 8.29 -5.97
C ALA A 98 -16.39 8.40 -5.88
N ALA A 99 -16.90 9.35 -5.09
CA ALA A 99 -18.34 9.62 -5.00
C ALA A 99 -18.94 10.13 -6.33
N ASN A 100 -18.14 10.89 -7.12
CA ASN A 100 -18.58 11.52 -8.36
C ASN A 100 -18.26 10.71 -9.64
N ALA A 101 -17.26 9.83 -9.60
CA ALA A 101 -16.79 9.11 -10.78
C ALA A 101 -17.58 7.83 -11.12
N GLY A 102 -18.55 7.45 -10.31
CA GLY A 102 -19.29 6.19 -10.48
C GLY A 102 -18.38 4.96 -10.30
N LYS A 103 -18.91 3.75 -10.45
CA LYS A 103 -18.28 2.45 -10.16
C LYS A 103 -16.96 2.11 -10.93
N LYS A 104 -16.33 3.06 -11.61
CA LYS A 104 -15.07 2.85 -12.36
C LYS A 104 -13.80 3.14 -11.55
N ALA A 105 -13.90 3.62 -10.32
CA ALA A 105 -12.74 3.83 -9.47
C ALA A 105 -12.31 2.50 -8.81
N GLY A 106 -11.61 1.66 -9.55
CA GLY A 106 -10.93 0.47 -9.01
C GLY A 106 -9.66 0.80 -8.21
N GLU A 107 -9.47 2.06 -7.86
CA GLU A 107 -8.36 2.55 -7.03
C GLU A 107 -8.87 2.79 -5.63
N PHE A 108 -8.72 1.77 -4.78
CA PHE A 108 -9.08 1.89 -3.38
C PHE A 108 -7.92 2.53 -2.62
N TYR A 109 -8.13 3.75 -2.17
CA TYR A 109 -7.26 4.35 -1.14
C TYR A 109 -7.40 3.53 0.15
N THR A 110 -6.28 3.21 0.79
CA THR A 110 -6.29 2.50 2.07
C THR A 110 -6.69 3.48 3.18
N PRO A 111 -7.82 3.30 3.87
CA PRO A 111 -8.23 4.17 4.96
C PRO A 111 -7.13 4.26 6.04
N HIS A 112 -6.99 5.44 6.62
CA HIS A 112 -5.92 5.70 7.60
C HIS A 112 -5.90 4.68 8.75
N GLU A 113 -7.05 4.32 9.28
CA GLU A 113 -7.18 3.34 10.36
C GLU A 113 -6.77 1.92 9.94
N VAL A 114 -6.98 1.53 8.67
CA VAL A 114 -6.52 0.25 8.12
C VAL A 114 -4.99 0.28 7.97
N SER A 115 -4.45 1.37 7.43
CA SER A 115 -3.00 1.58 7.35
C SER A 115 -2.35 1.56 8.73
N GLN A 116 -2.99 2.19 9.73
CA GLN A 116 -2.50 2.20 11.11
C GLN A 116 -2.51 0.79 11.72
N LEU A 117 -3.58 0.01 11.51
CA LEU A 117 -3.65 -1.37 11.99
C LEU A 117 -2.53 -2.23 11.38
N MET A 118 -2.38 -2.21 10.05
CA MET A 118 -1.30 -2.94 9.38
C MET A 118 0.07 -2.49 9.88
N SER A 119 0.25 -1.19 10.10
CA SER A 119 1.51 -0.61 10.57
C SER A 119 1.89 -1.07 11.98
N GLU A 120 0.95 -1.11 12.92
CA GLU A 120 1.22 -1.59 14.28
C GLU A 120 1.53 -3.10 14.30
N ILE A 121 0.88 -3.90 13.45
CA ILE A 121 1.19 -5.34 13.28
C ILE A 121 2.63 -5.51 12.81
N VAL A 122 3.01 -4.81 11.74
CA VAL A 122 4.36 -4.89 11.15
C VAL A 122 5.42 -4.36 12.12
N ALA A 123 5.18 -3.18 12.72
CA ALA A 123 6.13 -2.57 13.64
C ALA A 123 6.37 -3.42 14.90
N ASN A 124 5.31 -4.05 15.44
CA ASN A 124 5.46 -4.95 16.58
C ASN A 124 6.31 -6.19 16.23
N HIS A 125 6.16 -6.72 15.02
CA HIS A 125 6.97 -7.85 14.55
C HIS A 125 8.45 -7.48 14.35
N LEU A 126 8.73 -6.26 13.86
CA LEU A 126 10.07 -5.79 13.51
C LEU A 126 10.76 -4.96 14.60
N LYS A 127 10.19 -4.87 15.80
CA LYS A 127 10.63 -3.97 16.89
C LYS A 127 12.09 -4.13 17.32
N ASP A 128 12.66 -5.32 17.12
CA ASP A 128 14.03 -5.64 17.54
C ASP A 128 15.05 -5.50 16.40
N ARG A 129 14.66 -4.98 15.25
CA ARG A 129 15.54 -4.75 14.09
C ARG A 129 16.30 -3.43 14.23
N GLU A 130 17.53 -3.41 13.74
CA GLU A 130 18.33 -2.17 13.62
C GLU A 130 18.05 -1.41 12.32
N LYS A 131 17.76 -2.14 11.27
CA LYS A 131 17.39 -1.63 9.94
C LYS A 131 16.18 -2.40 9.44
N ILE A 132 15.34 -1.73 8.67
CA ILE A 132 14.11 -2.29 8.13
C ILE A 132 14.00 -1.92 6.64
N GLU A 133 13.68 -2.89 5.82
CA GLU A 133 13.36 -2.75 4.41
C GLU A 133 11.88 -3.09 4.21
N ILE A 134 11.09 -2.11 3.73
CA ILE A 134 9.64 -2.26 3.53
C ILE A 134 9.29 -2.07 2.07
N TYR A 135 8.40 -2.90 1.54
CA TYR A 135 7.95 -2.85 0.16
C TYR A 135 6.42 -2.79 0.05
N ASP A 136 5.94 -1.90 -0.80
CA ASP A 136 4.55 -1.85 -1.25
C ASP A 136 4.50 -1.98 -2.78
N PRO A 137 4.06 -3.13 -3.32
CA PRO A 137 3.99 -3.38 -4.76
C PRO A 137 2.83 -2.67 -5.46
N THR A 138 1.92 -2.06 -4.69
CA THR A 138 0.74 -1.34 -5.17
C THR A 138 0.58 -0.01 -4.46
N SER A 139 1.68 0.76 -4.42
CA SER A 139 1.92 1.82 -3.44
C SER A 139 0.91 2.97 -3.45
N GLY A 140 0.18 3.16 -4.54
CA GLY A 140 -0.81 4.23 -4.63
C GLY A 140 -0.20 5.60 -4.33
N SER A 141 -0.61 6.22 -3.24
CA SER A 141 -0.02 7.48 -2.76
C SER A 141 1.22 7.31 -1.88
N GLY A 142 1.62 6.08 -1.54
CA GLY A 142 2.67 5.79 -0.57
C GLY A 142 2.23 5.93 0.89
N SER A 143 0.96 6.16 1.17
CA SER A 143 0.46 6.41 2.53
C SER A 143 0.67 5.23 3.47
N LEU A 144 0.54 3.99 2.97
CA LEU A 144 0.78 2.78 3.76
C LEU A 144 2.25 2.68 4.19
N LEU A 145 3.19 2.87 3.26
CA LEU A 145 4.63 2.91 3.56
C LEU A 145 4.98 3.99 4.59
N ILE A 146 4.43 5.20 4.43
CA ILE A 146 4.64 6.31 5.36
C ILE A 146 4.15 5.95 6.76
N THR A 147 2.97 5.37 6.88
CA THR A 147 2.37 5.01 8.17
C THR A 147 3.18 3.91 8.85
N ILE A 148 3.62 2.88 8.11
CA ILE A 148 4.47 1.82 8.64
C ILE A 148 5.82 2.36 9.07
N GLY A 149 6.46 3.19 8.25
CA GLY A 149 7.72 3.83 8.61
C GLY A 149 7.61 4.66 9.88
N LYS A 150 6.52 5.40 10.07
CA LYS A 150 6.24 6.17 11.30
C LYS A 150 6.05 5.27 12.52
N SER A 151 5.35 4.14 12.39
CA SER A 151 5.16 3.18 13.48
C SER A 151 6.46 2.45 13.82
N ALA A 152 7.20 1.97 12.82
CA ALA A 152 8.47 1.27 13.01
C ALA A 152 9.56 2.16 13.60
N ALA A 153 9.61 3.45 13.21
CA ALA A 153 10.58 4.42 13.72
C ALA A 153 10.51 4.63 15.25
N LYS A 154 9.40 4.28 15.90
CA LYS A 154 9.26 4.33 17.37
C LYS A 154 10.21 3.35 18.07
N TYR A 155 10.56 2.26 17.41
CA TYR A 155 11.40 1.18 17.96
C TYR A 155 12.85 1.23 17.47
N LEU A 156 13.13 1.96 16.38
CA LEU A 156 14.47 2.07 15.82
C LEU A 156 15.31 3.13 16.54
N LYS A 157 16.57 2.78 16.82
CA LYS A 157 17.58 3.73 17.35
C LYS A 157 17.88 4.83 16.32
N ASN A 158 17.94 4.45 15.03
CA ASN A 158 18.16 5.36 13.93
C ASN A 158 16.93 5.40 13.02
N LYS A 159 16.24 6.54 12.98
CA LYS A 159 15.06 6.74 12.13
C LYS A 159 15.38 6.65 10.63
N ASP A 160 16.64 6.90 10.23
CA ASP A 160 17.12 6.75 8.85
C ASP A 160 17.42 5.28 8.48
N GLY A 161 17.23 4.34 9.41
CA GLY A 161 17.42 2.90 9.20
C GLY A 161 16.30 2.23 8.40
N ILE A 162 15.32 2.97 7.87
CA ILE A 162 14.22 2.41 7.08
C ILE A 162 14.44 2.69 5.60
N MET A 163 14.43 1.63 4.79
CA MET A 163 14.45 1.69 3.33
C MET A 163 13.06 1.39 2.79
N TYR A 164 12.60 2.21 1.84
CA TYR A 164 11.25 2.17 1.29
C TYR A 164 11.31 1.78 -0.18
N TYR A 165 10.66 0.67 -0.50
CA TYR A 165 10.48 0.19 -1.86
C TYR A 165 9.02 0.37 -2.26
N ALA A 166 8.76 0.97 -3.41
CA ALA A 166 7.41 1.24 -3.90
C ALA A 166 7.30 0.95 -5.38
N GLN A 167 6.31 0.15 -5.78
CA GLN A 167 5.95 -0.03 -7.18
C GLN A 167 4.52 0.46 -7.43
N GLU A 168 4.30 1.11 -8.55
CA GLU A 168 2.99 1.64 -8.93
C GLU A 168 2.84 1.62 -10.45
N LEU A 169 1.70 1.15 -10.93
CA LEU A 169 1.40 1.01 -12.35
C LEU A 169 1.25 2.37 -13.05
N LYS A 170 0.55 3.31 -12.42
CA LYS A 170 0.18 4.59 -13.04
C LYS A 170 1.23 5.66 -12.74
N GLU A 171 1.79 6.25 -13.79
CA GLU A 171 2.84 7.27 -13.67
C GLU A 171 2.45 8.44 -12.76
N ASN A 172 1.21 8.92 -12.83
CA ASN A 172 0.76 10.02 -11.97
C ASN A 172 0.76 9.64 -10.49
N THR A 173 0.26 8.45 -10.17
CA THR A 173 0.22 7.93 -8.80
C THR A 173 1.62 7.57 -8.33
N TYR A 174 2.45 7.02 -9.19
CA TYR A 174 3.88 6.79 -8.94
C TYR A 174 4.62 8.10 -8.57
N ASN A 175 4.37 9.18 -9.30
CA ASN A 175 4.94 10.49 -8.99
C ASN A 175 4.45 11.00 -7.62
N LEU A 176 3.18 10.77 -7.29
CA LEU A 176 2.61 11.13 -6.01
C LEU A 176 3.28 10.36 -4.85
N THR A 177 3.50 9.04 -5.00
CA THR A 177 4.25 8.24 -4.03
C THR A 177 5.61 8.87 -3.73
N ARG A 178 6.39 9.19 -4.77
CA ARG A 178 7.72 9.78 -4.62
C ARG A 178 7.67 11.11 -3.88
N MET A 179 6.75 11.99 -4.28
CA MET A 179 6.57 13.29 -3.62
C MET A 179 6.19 13.14 -2.16
N ASN A 180 5.23 12.29 -1.85
CA ASN A 180 4.77 12.08 -0.48
C ASN A 180 5.89 11.58 0.42
N LEU A 181 6.68 10.59 -0.01
CA LEU A 181 7.81 10.08 0.76
C LEU A 181 8.82 11.19 1.08
N VAL A 182 9.20 12.01 0.09
CA VAL A 182 10.15 13.11 0.29
C VAL A 182 9.59 14.22 1.18
N MET A 183 8.32 14.59 0.99
CA MET A 183 7.68 15.64 1.79
C MET A 183 7.51 15.24 3.26
N ARG A 184 7.59 13.95 3.58
CA ARG A 184 7.66 13.43 4.96
C ARG A 184 9.06 13.43 5.55
N GLY A 185 10.04 14.00 4.84
CA GLY A 185 11.42 14.08 5.29
C GLY A 185 12.19 12.76 5.19
N ILE A 186 11.67 11.79 4.43
CA ILE A 186 12.41 10.54 4.16
C ILE A 186 13.60 10.86 3.26
N ASN A 187 14.78 10.41 3.67
CA ASN A 187 16.00 10.62 2.89
C ASN A 187 15.84 10.01 1.49
N PRO A 188 16.05 10.77 0.40
CA PRO A 188 16.01 10.26 -0.96
C PRO A 188 16.88 9.03 -1.22
N ALA A 189 17.98 8.87 -0.48
CA ALA A 189 18.83 7.68 -0.56
C ALA A 189 18.13 6.39 -0.12
N ASN A 190 17.12 6.51 0.75
CA ASN A 190 16.35 5.38 1.28
C ASN A 190 15.07 5.10 0.47
N ILE A 191 14.83 5.82 -0.63
CA ILE A 191 13.64 5.68 -1.46
C ILE A 191 13.98 4.97 -2.76
N PHE A 192 13.36 3.81 -2.98
CA PHE A 192 13.50 2.99 -4.18
C PHE A 192 12.12 2.83 -4.80
N THR A 193 11.94 3.29 -6.04
CA THR A 193 10.62 3.32 -6.67
C THR A 193 10.68 2.85 -8.11
N ARG A 194 9.63 2.16 -8.56
CA ARG A 194 9.47 1.69 -9.94
C ARG A 194 8.06 2.00 -10.45
N CYS A 195 7.98 2.53 -11.65
CA CYS A 195 6.73 2.64 -12.39
C CYS A 195 6.59 1.41 -13.28
N GLY A 196 5.57 0.58 -13.03
CA GLY A 196 5.33 -0.63 -13.81
C GLY A 196 4.31 -1.56 -13.19
N ASP A 197 3.83 -2.51 -14.00
CA ASP A 197 2.89 -3.54 -13.55
C ASP A 197 3.61 -4.59 -12.70
N THR A 198 3.22 -4.71 -11.45
CA THR A 198 3.79 -5.64 -10.47
C THR A 198 3.69 -7.10 -10.89
N LEU A 199 2.60 -7.47 -11.57
CA LEU A 199 2.40 -8.86 -12.00
C LEU A 199 3.19 -9.21 -13.26
N GLU A 200 3.54 -8.19 -14.08
CA GLU A 200 4.35 -8.36 -15.30
C GLU A 200 5.84 -8.11 -15.08
N GLN A 201 6.18 -7.21 -14.17
CA GLN A 201 7.56 -6.79 -13.92
C GLN A 201 7.95 -7.12 -12.47
N ASP A 202 8.57 -8.29 -12.29
CA ASP A 202 9.08 -8.70 -10.99
C ASP A 202 10.16 -7.71 -10.49
N TRP A 203 9.93 -7.15 -9.33
CA TRP A 203 10.76 -6.17 -8.67
C TRP A 203 10.43 -6.18 -7.15
N PRO A 204 11.31 -5.84 -6.19
CA PRO A 204 12.66 -5.26 -6.36
C PRO A 204 13.77 -6.29 -6.57
N MET A 205 14.89 -5.80 -7.11
CA MET A 205 16.08 -6.60 -7.42
C MET A 205 17.33 -6.02 -6.73
N TYR A 206 18.31 -6.86 -6.41
CA TYR A 206 19.61 -6.41 -5.89
C TYR A 206 20.36 -5.52 -6.88
N ASP A 207 20.27 -5.86 -8.16
CA ASP A 207 20.86 -5.10 -9.25
C ASP A 207 19.84 -4.87 -10.36
N ASP A 208 19.08 -3.78 -10.21
CA ASP A 208 18.09 -3.37 -11.18
C ASP A 208 18.70 -2.74 -12.44
N VAL A 209 19.95 -2.25 -12.35
CA VAL A 209 20.65 -1.61 -13.46
C VAL A 209 21.12 -2.62 -14.49
N THR A 210 21.67 -3.74 -14.04
CA THR A 210 22.11 -4.83 -14.94
C THR A 210 20.97 -5.70 -15.43
N GLN A 211 19.76 -5.53 -14.88
CA GLN A 211 18.59 -6.35 -15.19
C GLN A 211 18.83 -7.87 -15.00
N THR A 212 19.78 -8.22 -14.17
CA THR A 212 20.02 -9.60 -13.77
C THR A 212 18.92 -10.02 -12.79
N TYR A 213 18.28 -11.17 -13.05
CA TYR A 213 17.27 -11.70 -12.14
C TYR A 213 17.91 -12.14 -10.83
N ASN A 214 17.89 -11.26 -9.87
CA ASN A 214 18.41 -11.46 -8.51
C ASN A 214 17.47 -10.78 -7.51
N PRO A 215 16.34 -11.44 -7.12
CA PRO A 215 15.29 -10.83 -6.33
C PRO A 215 15.80 -10.40 -4.96
N LEU A 216 15.31 -9.26 -4.51
CA LEU A 216 15.55 -8.75 -3.16
C LEU A 216 14.44 -9.26 -2.24
N TYR A 217 14.83 -9.77 -1.08
CA TYR A 217 13.93 -10.17 -0.01
C TYR A 217 13.94 -9.13 1.10
N LEU A 218 12.75 -8.79 1.62
CA LEU A 218 12.53 -7.62 2.45
C LEU A 218 11.96 -8.01 3.82
N ASP A 219 12.16 -7.14 4.82
CA ASP A 219 11.70 -7.39 6.19
C ASP A 219 10.17 -7.33 6.29
N ALA A 220 9.55 -6.43 5.53
CA ALA A 220 8.10 -6.38 5.40
C ALA A 220 7.66 -6.15 3.97
N VAL A 221 6.57 -6.81 3.56
CA VAL A 221 5.82 -6.51 2.34
C VAL A 221 4.38 -6.21 2.72
N VAL A 222 3.86 -5.09 2.24
CA VAL A 222 2.54 -4.59 2.63
C VAL A 222 1.81 -4.09 1.40
N SER A 223 0.54 -4.43 1.28
CA SER A 223 -0.22 -4.00 0.10
C SER A 223 -1.72 -3.91 0.32
N ASN A 224 -2.34 -3.05 -0.47
CA ASN A 224 -3.78 -3.02 -0.71
C ASN A 224 -3.98 -3.03 -2.23
N PRO A 225 -3.91 -4.20 -2.88
CA PRO A 225 -4.01 -4.32 -4.32
C PRO A 225 -5.43 -4.04 -4.83
N PRO A 226 -5.60 -3.72 -6.12
CA PRO A 226 -6.92 -3.56 -6.72
C PRO A 226 -7.66 -4.91 -6.71
N TYR A 227 -8.90 -4.92 -6.12
CA TYR A 227 -9.66 -6.15 -5.93
C TYR A 227 -10.20 -6.72 -7.22
N SER A 228 -10.06 -8.04 -7.38
CA SER A 228 -10.61 -8.78 -8.53
C SER A 228 -10.21 -8.20 -9.89
N GLN A 229 -8.99 -7.67 -9.99
CA GLN A 229 -8.43 -7.19 -11.24
C GLN A 229 -8.21 -8.35 -12.22
N HIS A 230 -8.42 -8.08 -13.51
CA HIS A 230 -7.98 -9.00 -14.56
C HIS A 230 -6.46 -8.94 -14.71
N TRP A 231 -5.85 -10.09 -14.94
CA TRP A 231 -4.43 -10.22 -15.25
C TRP A 231 -4.19 -11.32 -16.27
N ASP A 232 -2.98 -11.43 -16.81
CA ASP A 232 -2.64 -12.51 -17.74
C ASP A 232 -1.71 -13.54 -17.08
N PRO A 233 -2.22 -14.75 -16.73
CA PRO A 233 -1.42 -15.83 -16.19
C PRO A 233 -0.59 -16.57 -17.24
N SER A 234 -0.77 -16.32 -18.55
CA SER A 234 -0.09 -17.03 -19.62
C SER A 234 1.41 -16.86 -19.53
N HIS A 235 2.14 -17.94 -19.77
CA HIS A 235 3.61 -17.99 -19.74
C HIS A 235 4.25 -17.67 -18.38
N LYS A 236 3.50 -17.81 -17.29
CA LYS A 236 3.98 -17.59 -15.91
C LYS A 236 4.10 -18.91 -15.11
N GLU A 237 3.97 -20.07 -15.76
CA GLU A 237 4.02 -21.38 -15.11
C GLU A 237 5.38 -21.67 -14.47
N THR A 238 6.45 -21.08 -14.99
CA THR A 238 7.82 -21.21 -14.46
C THR A 238 8.25 -20.04 -13.58
N ASP A 239 7.38 -19.03 -13.38
CA ASP A 239 7.67 -17.89 -12.53
C ASP A 239 7.69 -18.35 -11.05
N PRO A 240 8.81 -18.23 -10.34
CA PRO A 240 8.95 -18.74 -8.98
C PRO A 240 7.99 -18.07 -7.97
N ARG A 241 7.45 -16.91 -8.29
CA ARG A 241 6.44 -16.24 -7.46
C ARG A 241 5.17 -17.09 -7.32
N TYR A 242 4.78 -17.80 -8.40
CA TYR A 242 3.50 -18.53 -8.47
C TYR A 242 3.64 -20.02 -8.18
N ARG A 243 4.69 -20.44 -7.45
CA ARG A 243 4.96 -21.84 -7.10
C ARG A 243 3.82 -22.53 -6.34
N TYR A 244 2.93 -21.79 -5.71
CA TYR A 244 1.77 -22.34 -4.98
C TYR A 244 0.52 -22.50 -5.86
N GLY A 245 0.57 -22.09 -7.12
CA GLY A 245 -0.50 -22.20 -8.10
C GLY A 245 -0.77 -20.88 -8.79
N MET A 246 -1.54 -20.95 -9.88
CA MET A 246 -1.91 -19.79 -10.69
C MET A 246 -3.27 -19.25 -10.29
N ALA A 247 -3.34 -17.97 -10.02
CA ALA A 247 -4.60 -17.28 -9.82
C ALA A 247 -5.42 -17.24 -11.13
N PRO A 248 -6.76 -17.26 -11.08
CA PRO A 248 -7.60 -17.18 -12.27
C PRO A 248 -7.40 -15.86 -13.02
N LYS A 249 -7.45 -15.87 -14.37
CA LYS A 249 -7.31 -14.69 -15.24
C LYS A 249 -8.21 -13.52 -14.84
N GLY A 250 -9.42 -13.79 -14.34
CA GLY A 250 -10.38 -12.77 -13.93
C GLY A 250 -10.19 -12.20 -12.52
N LYS A 251 -9.22 -12.72 -11.74
CA LYS A 251 -9.06 -12.36 -10.32
C LYS A 251 -7.61 -12.49 -9.87
N ALA A 252 -6.88 -11.39 -9.90
CA ALA A 252 -5.47 -11.32 -9.53
C ALA A 252 -5.21 -11.30 -8.02
N ASP A 253 -6.26 -11.38 -7.18
CA ASP A 253 -6.13 -11.24 -5.72
C ASP A 253 -4.99 -12.11 -5.15
N TYR A 254 -4.97 -13.40 -5.49
CA TYR A 254 -3.89 -14.30 -5.09
C TYR A 254 -2.59 -14.14 -5.88
N ALA A 255 -2.62 -13.57 -7.08
CA ALA A 255 -1.39 -13.28 -7.81
C ALA A 255 -0.57 -12.19 -7.10
N PHE A 256 -1.24 -11.13 -6.63
CA PHE A 256 -0.61 -10.12 -5.76
C PHE A 256 -0.10 -10.73 -4.45
N LEU A 257 -0.93 -11.53 -3.76
CA LEU A 257 -0.52 -12.18 -2.52
C LEU A 257 0.75 -13.03 -2.70
N LEU A 258 0.84 -13.79 -3.79
CA LEU A 258 1.99 -14.64 -4.07
C LEU A 258 3.23 -13.84 -4.45
N HIS A 259 3.08 -12.76 -5.20
CA HIS A 259 4.17 -11.81 -5.46
C HIS A 259 4.70 -11.23 -4.15
N ASP A 260 3.83 -10.74 -3.30
CA ASP A 260 4.19 -10.16 -2.01
C ASP A 260 4.94 -11.16 -1.13
N LEU A 261 4.38 -12.37 -0.97
CA LEU A 261 4.97 -13.43 -0.15
C LEU A 261 6.34 -13.86 -0.67
N TYR A 262 6.54 -13.85 -1.99
CA TYR A 262 7.82 -14.20 -2.61
C TYR A 262 8.96 -13.29 -2.16
N HIS A 263 8.68 -12.00 -1.99
CA HIS A 263 9.68 -11.00 -1.60
C HIS A 263 9.89 -10.86 -0.08
N VAL A 264 9.23 -11.67 0.74
CA VAL A 264 9.41 -11.64 2.20
C VAL A 264 10.61 -12.47 2.63
N LYS A 265 11.48 -11.91 3.49
CA LYS A 265 12.56 -12.67 4.17
C LYS A 265 11.96 -13.83 4.99
N PRO A 266 12.72 -14.91 5.25
CA PRO A 266 12.23 -16.04 6.05
C PRO A 266 11.65 -15.64 7.41
N ASP A 267 12.24 -14.64 8.06
CA ASP A 267 11.83 -14.08 9.35
C ASP A 267 11.07 -12.75 9.22
N GLY A 268 10.73 -12.35 7.99
CA GLY A 268 9.95 -11.17 7.68
C GLY A 268 8.45 -11.38 7.88
N ILE A 269 7.68 -10.33 7.58
CA ILE A 269 6.23 -10.30 7.71
C ILE A 269 5.58 -9.70 6.46
N MET A 270 4.39 -10.18 6.15
CA MET A 270 3.55 -9.64 5.10
C MET A 270 2.15 -9.34 5.63
N THR A 271 1.60 -8.20 5.24
CA THR A 271 0.18 -7.87 5.47
C THR A 271 -0.45 -7.39 4.17
N ILE A 272 -1.58 -7.99 3.81
CA ILE A 272 -2.30 -7.67 2.57
C ILE A 272 -3.79 -7.51 2.85
N VAL A 273 -4.39 -6.48 2.23
CA VAL A 273 -5.84 -6.29 2.24
C VAL A 273 -6.45 -7.00 1.04
N LEU A 274 -7.47 -7.81 1.29
CA LEU A 274 -8.11 -8.61 0.25
C LEU A 274 -9.64 -8.60 0.42
N PRO A 275 -10.42 -8.82 -0.65
CA PRO A 275 -11.85 -9.04 -0.54
C PRO A 275 -12.13 -10.35 0.22
N HIS A 276 -13.14 -10.35 1.08
CA HIS A 276 -13.51 -11.50 1.91
C HIS A 276 -13.67 -12.82 1.12
N GLY A 277 -14.11 -12.74 -0.15
CA GLY A 277 -14.30 -13.89 -1.02
C GLY A 277 -13.07 -14.78 -1.22
N VAL A 278 -11.84 -14.27 -1.03
CA VAL A 278 -10.61 -15.10 -1.15
C VAL A 278 -10.58 -16.26 -0.14
N LEU A 279 -11.31 -16.13 0.96
CA LEU A 279 -11.33 -17.14 2.02
C LEU A 279 -12.01 -18.44 1.62
N PHE A 280 -12.88 -18.44 0.61
CA PHE A 280 -13.69 -19.61 0.25
C PHE A 280 -13.86 -19.87 -1.25
N ARG A 281 -13.51 -18.89 -2.12
CA ARG A 281 -13.62 -19.10 -3.57
C ARG A 281 -12.70 -20.21 -4.06
N GLY A 282 -13.16 -20.93 -5.10
CA GLY A 282 -12.42 -22.05 -5.71
C GLY A 282 -12.44 -23.32 -4.86
N ASP A 283 -12.27 -24.45 -5.51
CA ASP A 283 -12.21 -25.75 -4.87
C ASP A 283 -10.77 -26.03 -4.39
N ALA A 284 -10.62 -26.36 -3.13
CA ALA A 284 -9.32 -26.64 -2.52
C ALA A 284 -9.00 -28.14 -2.39
N VAL A 285 -9.96 -29.03 -2.70
CA VAL A 285 -9.83 -30.48 -2.55
C VAL A 285 -10.17 -31.25 -3.82
N GLY A 286 -10.84 -30.63 -4.79
CA GLY A 286 -11.16 -31.19 -6.10
C GLY A 286 -9.98 -31.14 -7.08
N GLY A 287 -10.32 -31.17 -8.38
CA GLY A 287 -9.35 -31.21 -9.47
C GLY A 287 -8.85 -32.61 -9.81
N ALA A 288 -8.17 -32.75 -10.95
CA ALA A 288 -7.73 -34.06 -11.48
C ALA A 288 -6.68 -34.74 -10.57
N ASP A 289 -5.90 -33.97 -9.82
CA ASP A 289 -4.87 -34.43 -8.87
C ASP A 289 -5.33 -34.46 -7.42
N GLY A 290 -6.58 -34.04 -7.12
CA GLY A 290 -7.12 -33.95 -5.76
C GLY A 290 -6.48 -32.83 -4.92
N LEU A 291 -5.75 -31.89 -5.54
CA LEU A 291 -5.02 -30.80 -4.85
C LEU A 291 -5.72 -29.44 -4.95
N GLY A 292 -6.92 -29.39 -5.53
CA GLY A 292 -7.69 -28.17 -5.75
C GLY A 292 -7.29 -27.44 -7.04
N GLU A 293 -8.03 -26.41 -7.37
CA GLU A 293 -7.81 -25.60 -8.56
C GLU A 293 -7.84 -24.09 -8.24
N GLY A 294 -7.13 -23.30 -9.04
CA GLY A 294 -7.11 -21.85 -8.97
C GLY A 294 -6.88 -21.32 -7.54
N GLU A 295 -7.77 -20.45 -7.05
CA GLU A 295 -7.66 -19.84 -5.71
C GLU A 295 -7.72 -20.87 -4.57
N GLY A 296 -8.50 -21.94 -4.73
CA GLY A 296 -8.59 -23.03 -3.76
C GLY A 296 -7.25 -23.77 -3.57
N ARG A 297 -6.57 -24.10 -4.67
CA ARG A 297 -5.25 -24.73 -4.66
C ARG A 297 -4.20 -23.85 -3.96
N ILE A 298 -4.17 -22.57 -4.29
CA ILE A 298 -3.24 -21.61 -3.66
C ILE A 298 -3.50 -21.54 -2.15
N ARG A 299 -4.77 -21.40 -1.74
CA ARG A 299 -5.18 -21.33 -0.34
C ARG A 299 -4.75 -22.58 0.43
N ARG A 300 -4.99 -23.77 -0.13
CA ARG A 300 -4.51 -25.04 0.44
C ARG A 300 -2.99 -25.04 0.62
N ASN A 301 -2.24 -24.67 -0.41
CA ASN A 301 -0.78 -24.67 -0.35
C ASN A 301 -0.24 -23.69 0.69
N LEU A 302 -0.85 -22.51 0.85
CA LEU A 302 -0.48 -21.55 1.90
C LEU A 302 -0.72 -22.11 3.32
N ILE A 303 -1.80 -22.87 3.53
CA ILE A 303 -2.08 -23.54 4.82
C ILE A 303 -1.10 -24.69 5.04
N GLU A 304 -0.86 -25.53 4.05
CA GLU A 304 0.04 -26.68 4.19
C GLU A 304 1.48 -26.24 4.50
N ASN A 305 1.91 -25.11 3.96
CA ASN A 305 3.24 -24.53 4.20
C ASN A 305 3.29 -23.59 5.44
N ASN A 306 2.23 -23.50 6.23
CA ASN A 306 2.13 -22.66 7.42
C ASN A 306 2.33 -21.15 7.16
N ASN A 307 2.07 -20.66 5.94
CA ASN A 307 2.34 -19.27 5.61
C ASN A 307 1.34 -18.30 6.26
N ILE A 308 0.07 -18.68 6.43
CA ILE A 308 -0.97 -17.80 6.98
C ILE A 308 -0.86 -17.79 8.51
N GLU A 309 -0.57 -16.63 9.08
CA GLU A 309 -0.45 -16.43 10.54
C GLU A 309 -1.76 -15.99 11.17
N ALA A 310 -2.43 -15.01 10.55
CA ALA A 310 -3.70 -14.51 11.03
C ALA A 310 -4.58 -14.01 9.88
N ILE A 311 -5.89 -14.03 10.11
CA ILE A 311 -6.91 -13.47 9.24
C ILE A 311 -7.79 -12.56 10.09
N ILE A 312 -7.92 -11.29 9.66
CA ILE A 312 -8.66 -10.25 10.38
C ILE A 312 -9.82 -9.80 9.50
N GLY A 313 -11.05 -10.10 9.90
CA GLY A 313 -12.25 -9.60 9.24
C GLY A 313 -12.51 -8.14 9.60
N LEU A 314 -12.55 -7.27 8.60
CA LEU A 314 -12.78 -5.84 8.78
C LEU A 314 -14.28 -5.49 8.70
N PRO A 315 -14.72 -4.36 9.29
CA PRO A 315 -16.07 -3.86 9.13
C PRO A 315 -16.42 -3.62 7.66
N ALA A 316 -17.65 -3.97 7.25
CA ALA A 316 -18.15 -3.56 5.95
C ALA A 316 -18.16 -2.03 5.82
N ASN A 317 -18.15 -1.50 4.60
CA ASN A 317 -18.11 -0.06 4.33
C ASN A 317 -16.95 0.71 5.00
N ILE A 318 -15.83 0.04 5.29
CA ILE A 318 -14.62 0.71 5.78
C ILE A 318 -13.86 1.38 4.63
N PHE A 319 -13.93 0.83 3.42
CA PHE A 319 -13.32 1.40 2.22
C PHE A 319 -14.29 2.33 1.48
N TYR A 320 -13.77 3.45 0.97
CA TYR A 320 -14.55 4.36 0.14
C TYR A 320 -14.92 3.71 -1.20
N GLY A 321 -16.15 3.95 -1.64
CA GLY A 321 -16.63 3.49 -2.94
C GLY A 321 -17.00 2.01 -3.04
N THR A 322 -16.84 1.22 -1.99
CA THR A 322 -17.27 -0.19 -1.94
C THR A 322 -17.89 -0.57 -0.60
N GLY A 323 -18.98 -1.34 -0.66
CA GLY A 323 -19.57 -1.98 0.53
C GLY A 323 -19.07 -3.41 0.77
N ILE A 324 -18.11 -3.88 -0.04
CA ILE A 324 -17.63 -5.26 0.01
C ILE A 324 -16.89 -5.48 1.33
N PRO A 325 -17.20 -6.53 2.11
CA PRO A 325 -16.39 -6.91 3.26
C PRO A 325 -14.97 -7.26 2.82
N THR A 326 -13.99 -6.77 3.59
CA THR A 326 -12.57 -6.99 3.34
C THR A 326 -11.92 -7.65 4.56
N ILE A 327 -10.75 -8.21 4.32
CA ILE A 327 -9.91 -8.81 5.36
C ILE A 327 -8.50 -8.24 5.27
N ILE A 328 -7.77 -8.30 6.37
CA ILE A 328 -6.31 -8.27 6.36
C ILE A 328 -5.82 -9.69 6.59
N MET A 329 -4.96 -10.18 5.71
CA MET A 329 -4.27 -11.45 5.89
C MET A 329 -2.83 -11.17 6.30
N VAL A 330 -2.38 -11.78 7.39
CA VAL A 330 -1.00 -11.70 7.90
C VAL A 330 -0.30 -13.00 7.53
N LEU A 331 0.81 -12.88 6.79
CA LEU A 331 1.56 -14.04 6.31
C LEU A 331 3.04 -13.93 6.69
N ARG A 332 3.68 -15.09 6.74
CA ARG A 332 5.12 -15.26 6.95
C ARG A 332 5.66 -16.24 5.92
N GLN A 333 6.90 -16.01 5.49
CA GLN A 333 7.57 -16.95 4.58
C GLN A 333 7.85 -18.28 5.31
N LYS A 334 8.28 -18.22 6.57
CA LYS A 334 8.58 -19.39 7.39
C LYS A 334 7.99 -19.25 8.80
N ARG A 335 7.26 -20.25 9.25
CA ARG A 335 6.70 -20.36 10.59
C ARG A 335 6.85 -21.79 11.11
N GLU A 336 7.06 -21.91 12.44
CA GLU A 336 7.03 -23.21 13.14
C GLU A 336 5.58 -23.59 13.49
N ALA A 337 4.79 -22.62 13.94
CA ALA A 337 3.38 -22.84 14.29
C ALA A 337 2.54 -23.13 13.05
N SER A 338 1.62 -24.09 13.15
CA SER A 338 0.75 -24.53 12.05
C SER A 338 -0.69 -24.02 12.17
N ASP A 339 -1.05 -23.44 13.31
CA ASP A 339 -2.35 -22.84 13.56
C ASP A 339 -2.52 -21.48 12.88
N VAL A 340 -3.76 -21.05 12.70
CA VAL A 340 -4.14 -19.74 12.16
C VAL A 340 -5.01 -19.02 13.17
N LEU A 341 -4.69 -17.76 13.45
CA LEU A 341 -5.50 -16.92 14.31
C LEU A 341 -6.58 -16.21 13.47
N PHE A 342 -7.84 -16.46 13.77
CA PHE A 342 -8.98 -15.75 13.17
C PHE A 342 -9.43 -14.66 14.12
N ILE A 343 -9.60 -13.43 13.59
CA ILE A 343 -10.09 -12.27 14.35
C ILE A 343 -11.29 -11.67 13.61
N ASP A 344 -12.45 -11.69 14.24
CA ASP A 344 -13.65 -11.00 13.74
C ASP A 344 -13.72 -9.58 14.32
N ALA A 345 -13.18 -8.61 13.59
CA ALA A 345 -13.30 -7.19 13.91
C ALA A 345 -14.49 -6.51 13.19
N SER A 346 -15.35 -7.28 12.50
CA SER A 346 -16.43 -6.74 11.67
C SER A 346 -17.46 -5.89 12.45
N LYS A 347 -17.55 -6.07 13.76
CA LYS A 347 -18.48 -5.36 14.65
C LYS A 347 -17.83 -4.25 15.50
N GLY A 348 -16.48 -4.16 15.48
CA GLY A 348 -15.71 -3.13 16.19
C GLY A 348 -15.54 -1.89 15.32
N PHE A 349 -16.49 -0.97 15.29
CA PHE A 349 -16.39 0.25 14.51
C PHE A 349 -17.25 1.38 15.05
N THR A 350 -16.88 2.61 14.70
CA THR A 350 -17.69 3.80 14.86
C THR A 350 -18.17 4.26 13.48
N LYS A 351 -19.46 4.58 13.36
CA LYS A 351 -20.02 5.08 12.11
C LYS A 351 -19.73 6.56 11.93
N VAL A 352 -19.11 6.91 10.79
CA VAL A 352 -18.80 8.29 10.42
C VAL A 352 -19.39 8.58 9.04
N GLY A 353 -20.55 9.26 9.02
CA GLY A 353 -21.29 9.49 7.79
C GLY A 353 -21.73 8.17 7.12
N LYS A 354 -21.26 7.91 5.92
CA LYS A 354 -21.57 6.69 5.15
C LYS A 354 -20.54 5.57 5.34
N THR A 355 -19.44 5.81 6.04
CA THR A 355 -18.34 4.86 6.25
C THR A 355 -18.28 4.39 7.70
N ASN A 356 -17.72 3.21 7.90
CA ASN A 356 -17.37 2.68 9.21
C ASN A 356 -15.87 2.92 9.44
N LYS A 357 -15.47 3.26 10.67
CA LYS A 357 -14.07 3.51 11.03
C LYS A 357 -13.67 2.71 12.27
N LEU A 358 -12.47 2.14 12.26
CA LEU A 358 -11.84 1.61 13.47
C LEU A 358 -11.33 2.78 14.32
N ILE A 359 -11.58 2.72 15.62
CA ILE A 359 -10.97 3.66 16.57
C ILE A 359 -9.72 3.05 17.22
N ALA A 360 -8.95 3.86 17.92
CA ALA A 360 -7.67 3.42 18.50
C ALA A 360 -7.80 2.19 19.44
N SER A 361 -8.91 2.09 20.18
CA SER A 361 -9.18 0.91 21.02
C SER A 361 -9.44 -0.36 20.23
N ASP A 362 -10.10 -0.27 19.07
CA ASP A 362 -10.34 -1.41 18.18
C ASP A 362 -9.02 -1.90 17.59
N ILE A 363 -8.19 -0.97 17.08
CA ILE A 363 -6.86 -1.28 16.56
C ILE A 363 -6.02 -1.96 17.64
N LYS A 364 -5.95 -1.37 18.84
CA LYS A 364 -5.20 -1.95 19.96
C LYS A 364 -5.66 -3.36 20.30
N LYS A 365 -6.97 -3.59 20.40
CA LYS A 365 -7.53 -4.90 20.69
C LYS A 365 -7.12 -5.96 19.67
N ILE A 366 -7.09 -5.61 18.38
CA ILE A 366 -6.67 -6.51 17.31
C ILE A 366 -5.17 -6.81 17.43
N VAL A 367 -4.34 -5.77 17.60
CA VAL A 367 -2.88 -5.90 17.71
C VAL A 367 -2.50 -6.72 18.94
N ASP A 368 -3.15 -6.50 20.09
CA ASP A 368 -2.93 -7.27 21.32
C ASP A 368 -3.30 -8.75 21.12
N ALA A 369 -4.40 -9.04 20.39
CA ALA A 369 -4.79 -10.41 20.09
C ALA A 369 -3.77 -11.12 19.17
N ILE A 370 -3.21 -10.42 18.18
CA ILE A 370 -2.17 -10.96 17.29
C ILE A 370 -0.90 -11.27 18.09
N ALA A 371 -0.49 -10.37 18.98
CA ALA A 371 0.70 -10.53 19.80
C ALA A 371 0.55 -11.67 20.83
N ALA A 372 -0.62 -11.76 21.49
CA ALA A 372 -0.88 -12.74 22.54
C ALA A 372 -1.28 -14.13 21.99
N ARG A 373 -1.81 -14.22 20.77
CA ARG A 373 -2.34 -15.46 20.14
C ARG A 373 -3.23 -16.28 21.08
N PRO A 374 -4.31 -15.69 21.60
CA PRO A 374 -5.18 -16.39 22.56
C PRO A 374 -5.85 -17.60 21.89
N GLU A 375 -6.09 -18.66 22.65
CA GLU A 375 -6.83 -19.83 22.16
C GLU A 375 -8.23 -19.43 21.70
N SER A 376 -8.92 -18.61 22.51
CA SER A 376 -10.22 -18.06 22.16
C SER A 376 -10.52 -16.77 22.94
N ILE A 377 -11.16 -15.81 22.26
CA ILE A 377 -11.84 -14.66 22.87
C ILE A 377 -13.27 -14.67 22.31
N GLU A 378 -14.26 -14.79 23.19
CA GLU A 378 -15.68 -14.94 22.81
C GLU A 378 -16.10 -13.90 21.76
N LYS A 379 -16.66 -14.35 20.63
CA LYS A 379 -17.16 -13.54 19.50
C LYS A 379 -16.13 -12.56 18.92
N PHE A 380 -14.82 -12.82 19.11
CA PHE A 380 -13.79 -11.91 18.60
C PHE A 380 -12.59 -12.62 17.99
N ALA A 381 -11.96 -13.57 18.68
CA ALA A 381 -10.78 -14.24 18.17
C ALA A 381 -10.78 -15.72 18.50
N ARG A 382 -10.22 -16.53 17.59
CA ARG A 382 -10.06 -17.97 17.78
C ARG A 382 -8.80 -18.47 17.08
N LEU A 383 -8.02 -19.27 17.78
CA LEU A 383 -6.91 -20.00 17.20
C LEU A 383 -7.45 -21.33 16.63
N VAL A 384 -7.19 -21.58 15.34
CA VAL A 384 -7.71 -22.74 14.62
C VAL A 384 -6.56 -23.60 14.15
N SER A 385 -6.60 -24.90 14.47
CA SER A 385 -5.58 -25.85 14.06
C SER A 385 -5.61 -26.11 12.54
N LYS A 386 -4.47 -26.52 11.99
CA LYS A 386 -4.38 -26.93 10.59
C LYS A 386 -5.30 -28.11 10.28
N GLU A 387 -5.44 -29.05 11.21
CA GLU A 387 -6.30 -30.24 11.09
C GLU A 387 -7.78 -29.83 10.96
N GLU A 388 -8.22 -28.86 11.74
CA GLU A 388 -9.58 -28.34 11.62
C GLU A 388 -9.79 -27.64 10.27
N ILE A 389 -8.82 -26.84 9.80
CA ILE A 389 -8.89 -26.17 8.49
C ILE A 389 -8.95 -27.21 7.35
N ARG A 390 -8.15 -28.27 7.43
CA ARG A 390 -8.21 -29.40 6.46
C ARG A 390 -9.57 -30.09 6.46
N HIS A 391 -10.12 -30.34 7.65
CA HIS A 391 -11.42 -30.99 7.80
C HIS A 391 -12.56 -30.13 7.22
N ASN A 392 -12.40 -28.80 7.29
CA ASN A 392 -13.32 -27.82 6.69
C ASN A 392 -13.03 -27.56 5.19
N GLY A 393 -12.30 -28.43 4.50
CA GLY A 393 -11.99 -28.28 3.07
C GLY A 393 -11.21 -27.00 2.74
N TYR A 394 -10.35 -26.53 3.65
CA TYR A 394 -9.58 -25.27 3.52
C TYR A 394 -10.46 -24.03 3.32
N ASN A 395 -11.70 -24.08 3.75
CA ASN A 395 -12.56 -22.90 3.81
C ASN A 395 -12.17 -22.08 5.05
N LEU A 396 -11.77 -20.82 4.81
CA LEU A 396 -11.30 -19.90 5.84
C LEU A 396 -12.35 -18.82 6.18
N ASN A 397 -13.63 -19.07 5.86
CA ASN A 397 -14.69 -18.12 6.17
C ASN A 397 -14.83 -17.89 7.68
N LEU A 398 -14.96 -16.62 8.08
CA LEU A 398 -15.06 -16.16 9.46
C LEU A 398 -16.49 -16.26 10.05
N SER A 399 -17.47 -16.72 9.28
CA SER A 399 -18.90 -16.83 9.71
C SER A 399 -19.18 -18.08 10.49
#